data_0f7e6432a0a970bfa7ba8af770f2e707
#
_entry.id   0f7e6432a0a970bfa7ba8af770f2e707
#
_cell.length_a   1.000
_cell.length_b   1.000
_cell.length_c   1.000
_cell.angle_alpha   90.00
_cell.angle_beta   90.00
_cell.angle_gamma   90.00
#
_symmetry.space_group_name_H-M   'P 1'
#
loop_
_entity.id
_entity.type
_entity.pdbx_description
1 polymer ?
#
loop_
_entity_poly.entity_id
_entity_poly.type
_entity_poly.pdbx_seq_one_letter_code
_entity_poly.pdbx_strand_id
1 'polypeptide(L)'
;MPGPQFDHRTLSRVYGWMLDGVPVVAMHRNMTWNTTDGLRIDTGMYLTGMEQACGKTATAIGKPAAEGFLAAADRVGVDPQQMVMIGDDLHNDVLAAQAVGMTGVLVRTGKFRQQTLDRWLGGA
;
A
#
# COMPACT_ATOMS: atom_id res chain seq x y z
N MET A 1 -8.65 -16.87 13.14
CA MET A 1 -7.60 -16.04 12.55
C MET A 1 -7.95 -14.58 12.73
N PRO A 2 -7.07 -13.81 13.33
CA PRO A 2 -7.35 -12.39 13.44
C PRO A 2 -7.50 -11.82 12.03
N GLY A 3 -8.47 -10.97 11.86
CA GLY A 3 -8.66 -10.29 10.59
C GLY A 3 -7.47 -9.39 10.25
N PRO A 4 -7.47 -8.81 9.06
CA PRO A 4 -6.43 -7.86 8.69
C PRO A 4 -6.40 -6.76 9.74
N GLN A 5 -5.21 -6.53 10.25
CA GLN A 5 -5.04 -5.52 11.29
C GLN A 5 -4.41 -4.30 10.67
N PHE A 6 -5.25 -3.32 10.40
CA PHE A 6 -4.76 -2.01 10.08
C PHE A 6 -4.40 -1.36 11.40
N ASP A 7 -3.11 -1.21 11.62
CA ASP A 7 -2.62 -0.50 12.78
C ASP A 7 -3.03 0.97 12.62
N HIS A 8 -3.77 1.47 13.60
CA HIS A 8 -4.20 2.87 13.63
C HIS A 8 -3.01 3.82 13.48
N ARG A 9 -1.90 3.50 14.13
CA ARG A 9 -0.69 4.33 14.05
C ARG A 9 -0.15 4.38 12.63
N THR A 10 -0.08 3.24 11.96
CA THR A 10 0.42 3.17 10.58
C THR A 10 -0.49 3.93 9.63
N LEU A 11 -1.79 3.76 9.75
CA LEU A 11 -2.75 4.49 8.91
C LEU A 11 -2.67 5.99 9.16
N SER A 12 -2.50 6.38 10.42
CA SER A 12 -2.36 7.81 10.77
C SER A 12 -1.09 8.41 10.17
N ARG A 13 0.00 7.65 10.12
CA ARG A 13 1.23 8.10 9.45
C ARG A 13 1.01 8.31 7.96
N VAL A 14 0.37 7.35 7.31
CA VAL A 14 0.05 7.49 5.88
C VAL A 14 -0.81 8.72 5.64
N TYR A 15 -1.83 8.91 6.46
CA TYR A 15 -2.69 10.09 6.38
C TYR A 15 -1.89 11.38 6.57
N GLY A 16 -0.96 11.41 7.52
CA GLY A 16 -0.07 12.55 7.73
C GLY A 16 0.76 12.86 6.49
N TRP A 17 1.28 11.85 5.82
CA TRP A 17 2.00 12.03 4.56
C TRP A 17 1.10 12.62 3.49
N MET A 18 -0.15 12.13 3.39
CA MET A 18 -1.12 12.68 2.42
C MET A 18 -1.40 14.15 2.71
N LEU A 19 -1.59 14.51 3.98
CA LEU A 19 -1.79 15.90 4.38
C LEU A 19 -0.60 16.78 3.97
N ASP A 20 0.61 16.25 4.09
CA ASP A 20 1.84 16.98 3.74
C ASP A 20 2.11 17.03 2.24
N GLY A 21 1.24 16.42 1.45
CA GLY A 21 1.38 16.42 -0.01
C GLY A 21 2.32 15.36 -0.55
N VAL A 22 2.72 14.37 0.27
CA VAL A 22 3.51 13.25 -0.21
C VAL A 22 2.65 12.41 -1.16
N PRO A 23 3.11 12.16 -2.40
CA PRO A 23 2.34 11.32 -3.31
C PRO A 23 2.21 9.91 -2.79
N VAL A 24 0.99 9.39 -2.79
CA VAL A 24 0.67 8.04 -2.33
C VAL A 24 0.22 7.20 -3.53
N VAL A 25 0.80 6.02 -3.65
CA VAL A 25 0.44 5.06 -4.70
C VAL A 25 -0.17 3.83 -4.05
N ALA A 26 -1.31 3.42 -4.55
CA ALA A 26 -1.99 2.21 -4.08
C ALA A 26 -1.99 1.17 -5.20
N MET A 27 -1.84 -0.09 -4.82
CA MET A 27 -1.87 -1.19 -5.80
C MET A 27 -3.25 -1.37 -6.42
N HIS A 28 -4.28 -1.09 -5.66
CA HIS A 28 -5.67 -1.19 -6.12
C HIS A 28 -6.54 -0.33 -5.22
N ARG A 29 -7.80 -0.18 -5.63
CA ARG A 29 -8.79 0.59 -4.87
C ARG A 29 -9.97 -0.28 -4.45
N ASN A 30 -9.76 -1.59 -4.33
CA ASN A 30 -10.83 -2.50 -3.95
C ASN A 30 -11.34 -2.17 -2.55
N MET A 31 -12.64 -2.00 -2.44
CA MET A 31 -13.29 -1.63 -1.18
C MET A 31 -13.50 -2.84 -0.28
N THR A 32 -13.73 -4.00 -0.88
CA THR A 32 -13.98 -5.25 -0.16
C THR A 32 -13.27 -6.39 -0.85
N TRP A 33 -13.10 -7.48 -0.11
CA TRP A 33 -12.61 -8.74 -0.66
C TRP A 33 -13.36 -9.90 -0.04
N ASN A 34 -13.48 -10.99 -0.80
CA ASN A 34 -14.20 -12.18 -0.38
C ASN A 34 -13.32 -13.08 0.46
N THR A 35 -13.86 -13.53 1.59
CA THR A 35 -13.22 -14.54 2.44
C THR A 35 -14.21 -15.67 2.66
N THR A 36 -13.75 -16.77 3.26
CA THR A 36 -14.63 -17.87 3.65
C THR A 36 -15.69 -17.43 4.66
N ASP A 37 -15.44 -16.34 5.37
CA ASP A 37 -16.36 -15.80 6.37
C ASP A 37 -17.19 -14.63 5.83
N GLY A 38 -17.15 -14.38 4.54
CA GLY A 38 -17.92 -13.32 3.89
C GLY A 38 -17.06 -12.17 3.42
N LEU A 39 -17.70 -11.06 3.11
CA LEU A 39 -17.03 -9.85 2.65
C LEU A 39 -16.32 -9.14 3.81
N ARG A 40 -15.12 -8.70 3.54
CA ARG A 40 -14.34 -7.92 4.50
C ARG A 40 -13.87 -6.63 3.86
N ILE A 41 -13.50 -5.69 4.71
CA ILE A 41 -12.97 -4.40 4.31
C ILE A 41 -11.60 -4.61 3.64
N ASP A 42 -11.41 -3.98 2.49
CA ASP A 42 -10.12 -3.95 1.83
C ASP A 42 -9.52 -2.55 1.88
N THR A 43 -8.29 -2.44 1.42
CA THR A 43 -7.48 -1.21 1.47
C THR A 43 -8.19 0.01 0.88
N GLY A 44 -8.98 -0.19 -0.17
CA GLY A 44 -9.69 0.90 -0.84
C GLY A 44 -10.63 1.68 0.06
N MET A 45 -11.21 1.03 1.07
CA MET A 45 -12.07 1.75 2.02
C MET A 45 -11.29 2.75 2.86
N TYR A 46 -10.12 2.34 3.35
CA TYR A 46 -9.26 3.24 4.11
C TYR A 46 -8.72 4.36 3.24
N LEU A 47 -8.29 4.00 2.05
CA LEU A 47 -7.76 4.97 1.10
C LEU A 47 -8.79 6.04 0.76
N THR A 48 -10.00 5.62 0.42
CA THR A 48 -11.09 6.54 0.09
C THR A 48 -11.41 7.48 1.25
N GLY A 49 -11.46 6.94 2.47
CA GLY A 49 -11.69 7.75 3.66
C GLY A 49 -10.60 8.80 3.87
N MET A 50 -9.34 8.40 3.73
CA MET A 50 -8.21 9.31 3.87
C MET A 50 -8.23 10.39 2.79
N GLU A 51 -8.54 10.01 1.55
CA GLU A 51 -8.65 10.96 0.44
C GLU A 51 -9.72 12.01 0.71
N GLN A 52 -10.89 11.58 1.16
CA GLN A 52 -11.97 12.51 1.48
C GLN A 52 -11.58 13.47 2.60
N ALA A 53 -10.89 12.95 3.61
CA ALA A 53 -10.50 13.76 4.76
C ALA A 53 -9.46 14.83 4.43
N CYS A 54 -8.50 14.51 3.56
CA CYS A 54 -7.42 15.44 3.23
C CYS A 54 -7.63 16.22 1.93
N GLY A 55 -8.62 15.84 1.13
CA GLY A 55 -8.89 16.49 -0.15
C GLY A 55 -7.88 16.17 -1.24
N LYS A 56 -7.06 15.14 -1.05
CA LYS A 56 -6.04 14.72 -2.02
C LYS A 56 -6.35 13.31 -2.51
N THR A 57 -5.79 12.94 -3.65
CA THR A 57 -6.08 11.66 -4.28
C THR A 57 -4.80 10.85 -4.46
N ALA A 58 -4.85 9.58 -4.06
CA ALA A 58 -3.77 8.65 -4.35
C ALA A 58 -3.87 8.15 -5.79
N THR A 59 -2.75 7.68 -6.32
CA THR A 59 -2.70 7.06 -7.64
C THR A 59 -2.79 5.56 -7.49
N ALA A 60 -3.80 4.94 -8.08
CA ALA A 60 -3.90 3.49 -8.12
C ALA A 60 -3.19 2.97 -9.37
N ILE A 61 -2.37 1.95 -9.21
CA ILE A 61 -1.67 1.31 -10.32
C ILE A 61 -2.15 -0.13 -10.45
N GLY A 62 -2.13 -0.64 -11.68
CA GLY A 62 -2.35 -2.06 -11.89
C GLY A 62 -1.11 -2.82 -11.48
N LYS A 63 -1.30 -4.10 -11.23
CA LYS A 63 -0.23 -4.96 -10.70
C LYS A 63 0.99 -5.08 -11.59
N PRO A 64 1.99 -5.70 -11.00
CA PRO A 64 3.12 -5.15 -10.28
C PRO A 64 4.36 -5.42 -11.06
N ALA A 65 4.81 -4.51 -11.76
CA ALA A 65 6.14 -4.60 -12.31
C ALA A 65 6.82 -3.28 -12.00
N ALA A 66 8.12 -3.27 -11.98
CA ALA A 66 8.89 -2.05 -11.82
C ALA A 66 8.38 -0.97 -12.76
N GLU A 67 7.98 -1.37 -13.97
CA GLU A 67 7.42 -0.45 -14.96
C GLU A 67 6.14 0.24 -14.48
N GLY A 68 5.28 -0.49 -13.76
CA GLY A 68 4.05 0.09 -13.20
C GLY A 68 4.34 1.14 -12.16
N PHE A 69 5.31 0.88 -11.29
CA PHE A 69 5.74 1.84 -10.27
C PHE A 69 6.38 3.06 -10.90
N LEU A 70 7.26 2.85 -11.88
CA LEU A 70 7.94 3.95 -12.57
C LEU A 70 6.95 4.77 -13.38
N ALA A 71 5.98 4.14 -14.02
CA ALA A 71 4.92 4.84 -14.75
C ALA A 71 4.07 5.68 -13.81
N ALA A 72 3.79 5.17 -12.60
CA ALA A 72 3.04 5.93 -11.61
C ALA A 72 3.83 7.17 -11.16
N ALA A 73 5.12 7.03 -10.93
CA ALA A 73 5.99 8.14 -10.56
C ALA A 73 6.01 9.21 -11.65
N ASP A 74 6.15 8.78 -12.90
CA ASP A 74 6.13 9.69 -14.04
C ASP A 74 4.80 10.42 -14.15
N ARG A 75 3.71 9.69 -13.97
CA ARG A 75 2.36 10.26 -14.06
C ARG A 75 2.09 11.30 -12.98
N VAL A 76 2.62 11.08 -11.78
CA VAL A 76 2.49 12.03 -10.67
C VAL A 76 3.51 13.18 -10.79
N GLY A 77 4.58 12.95 -11.54
CA GLY A 77 5.59 13.98 -11.77
C GLY A 77 6.61 14.12 -10.66
N VAL A 78 6.89 13.03 -9.94
CA VAL A 78 7.88 13.04 -8.84
C VAL A 78 8.82 11.85 -8.98
N ASP A 79 9.97 11.94 -8.32
CA ASP A 79 10.90 10.81 -8.25
C ASP A 79 10.32 9.69 -7.38
N PRO A 80 10.63 8.41 -7.69
CA PRO A 80 10.19 7.29 -6.85
C PRO A 80 10.56 7.46 -5.38
N GLN A 81 11.71 8.08 -5.09
CA GLN A 81 12.17 8.32 -3.73
C GLN A 81 11.22 9.21 -2.92
N GLN A 82 10.37 9.95 -3.60
CA GLN A 82 9.39 10.84 -2.97
C GLN A 82 8.01 10.20 -2.87
N MET A 83 7.89 8.92 -3.22
CA MET A 83 6.61 8.21 -3.26
C MET A 83 6.54 7.14 -2.19
N VAL A 84 5.32 6.85 -1.78
CA VAL A 84 5.01 5.80 -0.82
C VAL A 84 4.14 4.76 -1.51
N MET A 85 4.51 3.49 -1.38
CA MET A 85 3.74 2.37 -1.87
C MET A 85 3.13 1.62 -0.71
N ILE A 86 1.82 1.41 -0.74
CA ILE A 86 1.10 0.67 0.29
C ILE A 86 0.58 -0.63 -0.32
N GLY A 87 0.89 -1.75 0.27
CA GLY A 87 0.43 -3.03 -0.23
C GLY A 87 0.49 -4.15 0.80
N ASP A 88 -0.15 -5.26 0.47
CA ASP A 88 -0.27 -6.42 1.34
C ASP A 88 0.61 -7.59 0.90
N ASP A 89 1.27 -7.48 -0.22
CA ASP A 89 2.16 -8.50 -0.75
C ASP A 89 3.61 -8.02 -0.59
N LEU A 90 4.34 -8.66 0.34
CA LEU A 90 5.69 -8.22 0.64
C LEU A 90 6.58 -8.17 -0.61
N HIS A 91 6.58 -9.24 -1.41
CA HIS A 91 7.48 -9.33 -2.56
C HIS A 91 7.00 -8.50 -3.75
N ASN A 92 5.72 -8.62 -4.09
CA ASN A 92 5.21 -7.99 -5.31
C ASN A 92 4.86 -6.52 -5.13
N ASP A 93 4.57 -6.10 -3.92
CA ASP A 93 4.20 -4.71 -3.63
C ASP A 93 5.35 -3.97 -2.96
N VAL A 94 5.68 -4.35 -1.73
CA VAL A 94 6.58 -3.58 -0.88
C VAL A 94 8.02 -3.65 -1.36
N LEU A 95 8.56 -4.86 -1.51
CA LEU A 95 9.94 -5.03 -1.94
C LEU A 95 10.14 -4.58 -3.39
N ALA A 96 9.15 -4.82 -4.24
CA ALA A 96 9.21 -4.35 -5.62
C ALA A 96 9.25 -2.84 -5.71
N ALA A 97 8.44 -2.15 -4.89
CA ALA A 97 8.45 -0.69 -4.82
C ALA A 97 9.78 -0.17 -4.27
N GLN A 98 10.31 -0.80 -3.22
CA GLN A 98 11.61 -0.43 -2.66
C GLN A 98 12.73 -0.59 -3.67
N ALA A 99 12.65 -1.59 -4.54
CA ALA A 99 13.65 -1.83 -5.57
C ALA A 99 13.76 -0.68 -6.57
N VAL A 100 12.70 0.12 -6.74
CA VAL A 100 12.72 1.31 -7.59
C VAL A 100 12.86 2.61 -6.79
N GLY A 101 13.15 2.51 -5.50
CA GLY A 101 13.45 3.67 -4.67
C GLY A 101 12.28 4.25 -3.88
N MET A 102 11.11 3.61 -3.92
CA MET A 102 9.95 4.07 -3.15
C MET A 102 10.03 3.61 -1.70
N THR A 103 9.31 4.30 -0.82
CA THR A 103 9.07 3.82 0.54
C THR A 103 7.93 2.82 0.51
N GLY A 104 8.17 1.61 1.00
CA GLY A 104 7.15 0.57 1.04
C GLY A 104 6.50 0.47 2.41
N VAL A 105 5.17 0.39 2.42
CA VAL A 105 4.38 0.19 3.63
C VAL A 105 3.60 -1.10 3.48
N LEU A 106 3.92 -2.09 4.33
CA LEU A 106 3.25 -3.39 4.30
C LEU A 106 2.03 -3.34 5.22
N VAL A 107 0.88 -3.68 4.66
CA VAL A 107 -0.36 -3.81 5.43
C VAL A 107 -0.67 -5.30 5.60
N ARG A 108 -1.15 -5.68 6.77
CA ARG A 108 -1.41 -7.07 7.11
C ARG A 108 -2.80 -7.50 6.69
N THR A 109 -3.03 -7.47 5.39
CA THR A 109 -4.33 -7.83 4.80
C THR A 109 -4.13 -8.79 3.65
N GLY A 110 -5.20 -9.28 3.07
CA GLY A 110 -5.21 -10.02 1.83
C GLY A 110 -4.08 -11.04 1.67
N LYS A 111 -3.10 -10.71 0.87
CA LYS A 111 -1.98 -11.59 0.55
C LYS A 111 -0.87 -11.62 1.60
N PHE A 112 -0.98 -10.81 2.64
CA PHE A 112 0.03 -10.82 3.70
C PHE A 112 0.14 -12.19 4.36
N ARG A 113 1.37 -12.61 4.62
CA ARG A 113 1.68 -13.82 5.37
C ARG A 113 2.80 -13.50 6.34
N GLN A 114 2.54 -13.72 7.63
CA GLN A 114 3.53 -13.45 8.68
C GLN A 114 4.80 -14.28 8.47
N GLN A 115 4.66 -15.51 8.02
CA GLN A 115 5.79 -16.38 7.75
C GLN A 115 6.73 -15.81 6.68
N THR A 116 6.16 -15.20 5.66
CA THR A 116 6.94 -14.57 4.60
C THR A 116 7.74 -13.40 5.14
N LEU A 117 7.12 -12.57 5.96
CA LEU A 117 7.79 -11.44 6.58
C LEU A 117 8.90 -11.91 7.53
N ASP A 118 8.59 -12.89 8.37
CA ASP A 118 9.57 -13.43 9.33
C ASP A 118 10.78 -14.01 8.61
N ARG A 119 10.55 -14.73 7.53
CA ARG A 119 11.64 -15.31 6.73
C ARG A 119 12.52 -14.22 6.14
N TRP A 120 11.91 -13.17 5.63
CA TRP A 120 12.66 -12.07 5.03
C TRP A 120 13.46 -11.31 6.10
N LEU A 121 12.83 -11.01 7.25
CA LEU A 121 13.48 -10.29 8.35
C LEU A 121 14.60 -11.13 8.99
N GLY A 122 14.44 -12.46 8.99
CA GLY A 122 15.44 -13.36 9.51
C GLY A 122 16.70 -13.49 8.66
N GLY A 123 16.73 -12.90 7.48
CA GLY A 123 17.88 -12.94 6.58
C GLY A 123 18.11 -14.30 5.94
N ALA A 124 17.11 -15.14 5.95
CA ALA A 124 17.21 -16.47 5.38
C ALA A 124 16.94 -16.48 3.91
#